data_0197814bdd9963bd5ee4f993d8c1f9d0
#
_entry.id   0197814bdd9963bd5ee4f993d8c1f9d0
#
_cell.length_a   1.000
_cell.length_b   1.000
_cell.length_c   1.000
_cell.angle_alpha   90.00
_cell.angle_beta   90.00
_cell.angle_gamma   90.00
#
_symmetry.space_group_name_H-M   'P 1'
#
loop_
_entity.id
_entity.type
_entity.pdbx_description
1 polymer ?
#
loop_
_entity_poly.entity_id
_entity_poly.type
_entity_poly.pdbx_seq_one_letter_code
_entity_poly.pdbx_strand_id
1 'polypeptide(L)'
;MKITQRVFDEIIATVGAEEPETGGALGLKNNIVCSFYFDKAAAHNKAKYSPDTDTINEKIATWQDEDIYFAGLVHSHPNGCDQLSVEDETSIKAIFDAAQFISRLYFPIVTSLDNKVLMTVYKAKYKRGRLSIKKVRYRIVSE
;
A
#
# COMPACT_ATOMS: atom_id res chain seq x y z
N MET A 1 2.91 -0.48 12.10
CA MET A 1 2.50 0.70 11.28
C MET A 1 1.45 1.49 12.02
N LYS A 2 1.59 2.80 12.05
CA LYS A 2 0.55 3.70 12.56
C LYS A 2 -0.19 4.31 11.40
N ILE A 3 -1.52 4.37 11.49
CA ILE A 3 -2.37 4.90 10.42
C ILE A 3 -3.50 5.71 11.02
N THR A 4 -3.86 6.83 10.40
CA THR A 4 -4.98 7.64 10.90
C THR A 4 -6.31 6.93 10.63
N GLN A 5 -7.30 7.21 11.48
CA GLN A 5 -8.67 6.67 11.28
C GLN A 5 -9.22 7.06 9.91
N ARG A 6 -9.01 8.30 9.51
CA ARG A 6 -9.50 8.80 8.21
C ARG A 6 -8.94 7.99 7.05
N VAL A 7 -7.62 7.75 7.04
CA VAL A 7 -6.97 6.98 5.97
C VAL A 7 -7.44 5.53 5.99
N PHE A 8 -7.52 4.93 7.17
CA PHE A 8 -8.04 3.56 7.29
C PHE A 8 -9.45 3.46 6.69
N ASP A 9 -10.34 4.39 7.05
CA ASP A 9 -11.72 4.40 6.56
C ASP A 9 -11.77 4.60 5.04
N GLU A 10 -10.93 5.46 4.48
CA GLU A 10 -10.83 5.65 3.02
C GLU A 10 -10.40 4.37 2.31
N ILE A 11 -9.42 3.66 2.85
CA ILE A 11 -8.95 2.40 2.27
C ILE A 11 -10.09 1.38 2.26
N ILE A 12 -10.79 1.22 3.38
CA ILE A 12 -11.90 0.27 3.48
C ILE A 12 -13.03 0.65 2.51
N ALA A 13 -13.32 1.94 2.37
CA ALA A 13 -14.41 2.42 1.51
C ALA A 13 -14.09 2.37 0.01
N THR A 14 -12.82 2.28 -0.37
CA THR A 14 -12.38 2.25 -1.76
C THR A 14 -11.82 0.87 -2.14
N VAL A 15 -10.62 0.56 -1.69
CA VAL A 15 -9.96 -0.72 -1.97
C VAL A 15 -10.74 -1.89 -1.40
N GLY A 16 -11.32 -1.72 -0.22
CA GLY A 16 -12.12 -2.75 0.43
C GLY A 16 -13.50 -2.94 -0.16
N ALA A 17 -14.03 -1.98 -0.91
CA ALA A 17 -15.37 -2.00 -1.48
C ALA A 17 -15.42 -2.40 -2.96
N GLU A 18 -14.32 -2.20 -3.67
CA GLU A 18 -14.20 -2.53 -5.09
C GLU A 18 -13.80 -3.99 -5.28
N GLU A 19 -14.12 -4.54 -6.47
CA GLU A 19 -13.66 -5.89 -6.79
C GLU A 19 -12.12 -5.93 -6.83
N PRO A 20 -11.51 -7.01 -6.28
CA PRO A 20 -10.05 -7.18 -6.40
C PRO A 20 -9.63 -7.40 -7.87
N GLU A 21 -8.42 -7.02 -8.25
CA GLU A 21 -7.46 -6.35 -7.37
C GLU A 21 -7.43 -4.88 -7.69
N THR A 22 -7.58 -4.07 -6.67
CA THR A 22 -7.45 -2.62 -6.75
C THR A 22 -6.44 -2.18 -5.70
N GLY A 23 -6.03 -0.94 -5.76
CA GLY A 23 -5.05 -0.46 -4.81
C GLY A 23 -4.84 1.04 -4.84
N GLY A 24 -3.80 1.47 -4.14
CA GLY A 24 -3.43 2.86 -4.08
C GLY A 24 -2.14 3.09 -3.32
N ALA A 25 -1.75 4.35 -3.22
CA ALA A 25 -0.51 4.75 -2.60
C ALA A 25 -0.74 5.32 -1.20
N LEU A 26 0.21 5.04 -0.31
CA LEU A 26 0.22 5.53 1.06
C LEU A 26 1.24 6.64 1.24
N GLY A 27 0.87 7.66 1.99
CA GLY A 27 1.75 8.77 2.37
C GLY A 27 1.98 8.81 3.86
N LEU A 28 3.22 9.07 4.25
CA LEU A 28 3.71 9.05 5.63
C LEU A 28 4.22 10.42 6.04
N LYS A 29 3.83 10.86 7.24
CA LYS A 29 4.38 12.06 7.88
C LYS A 29 4.50 11.80 9.38
N ASN A 30 5.65 12.14 9.96
CA ASN A 30 5.91 11.92 11.38
C ASN A 30 5.68 10.45 11.81
N ASN A 31 6.08 9.52 10.94
CA ASN A 31 5.95 8.08 11.15
C ASN A 31 4.49 7.58 11.24
N ILE A 32 3.55 8.33 10.70
CA ILE A 32 2.13 7.98 10.66
C ILE A 32 1.65 8.02 9.21
N VAL A 33 0.98 6.96 8.76
CA VAL A 33 0.32 6.94 7.45
C VAL A 33 -0.89 7.86 7.55
N CYS A 34 -0.76 9.05 6.97
CA CYS A 34 -1.73 10.14 7.10
C CYS A 34 -2.38 10.54 5.77
N SER A 35 -1.96 9.93 4.66
CA SER A 35 -2.50 10.22 3.33
C SER A 35 -2.63 8.95 2.53
N PHE A 36 -3.63 8.95 1.66
CA PHE A 36 -3.92 7.83 0.78
C PHE A 36 -4.42 8.35 -0.56
N TYR A 37 -3.97 7.75 -1.65
CA TYR A 37 -4.43 8.03 -2.99
C TYR A 37 -4.98 6.75 -3.62
N PHE A 38 -6.29 6.72 -3.87
CA PHE A 38 -6.93 5.58 -4.54
C PHE A 38 -6.59 5.61 -6.03
N ASP A 39 -5.98 4.53 -6.53
CA ASP A 39 -5.51 4.43 -7.90
C ASP A 39 -6.64 3.99 -8.82
N LYS A 40 -7.51 4.93 -9.18
CA LYS A 40 -8.65 4.67 -10.08
C LYS A 40 -8.21 4.41 -11.52
N ALA A 41 -7.04 4.91 -11.90
CA ALA A 41 -6.51 4.79 -13.25
C ALA A 41 -5.82 3.46 -13.51
N ALA A 42 -5.59 2.65 -12.48
CA ALA A 42 -4.99 1.34 -12.62
C ALA A 42 -5.85 0.45 -13.52
N ALA A 43 -5.17 -0.34 -14.35
CA ALA A 43 -5.86 -1.29 -15.21
C ALA A 43 -6.60 -2.33 -14.37
N HIS A 44 -7.88 -2.57 -14.69
CA HIS A 44 -8.65 -3.61 -14.04
C HIS A 44 -8.11 -4.98 -14.44
N ASN A 45 -7.59 -5.71 -13.47
CA ASN A 45 -7.11 -7.06 -13.66
C ASN A 45 -7.43 -7.87 -12.40
N LYS A 46 -8.21 -8.95 -12.54
CA LYS A 46 -8.60 -9.80 -11.41
C LYS A 46 -7.44 -10.60 -10.82
N ALA A 47 -6.33 -10.72 -11.56
CA ALA A 47 -5.19 -11.53 -11.17
C ALA A 47 -4.12 -10.73 -10.41
N LYS A 48 -4.02 -9.42 -10.62
CA LYS A 48 -3.03 -8.59 -9.93
C LYS A 48 -3.39 -7.11 -9.98
N TYR A 49 -2.90 -6.36 -9.00
CA TYR A 49 -2.93 -4.91 -9.01
C TYR A 49 -1.74 -4.40 -9.84
N SER A 50 -2.02 -3.62 -10.88
CA SER A 50 -1.00 -2.98 -11.70
C SER A 50 -1.10 -1.47 -11.52
N PRO A 51 -0.23 -0.85 -10.72
CA PRO A 51 -0.29 0.59 -10.45
C PRO A 51 -0.17 1.43 -11.73
N ASP A 52 -0.94 2.52 -11.79
CA ASP A 52 -0.70 3.58 -12.75
C ASP A 52 0.44 4.44 -12.22
N THR A 53 1.65 4.12 -12.63
CA THR A 53 2.87 4.75 -12.11
C THR A 53 2.91 6.25 -12.35
N ASP A 54 2.41 6.73 -13.48
CA ASP A 54 2.45 8.16 -13.80
C ASP A 54 1.59 8.96 -12.84
N THR A 55 0.34 8.55 -12.59
CA THR A 55 -0.54 9.26 -11.67
C THR A 55 -0.08 9.15 -10.23
N ILE A 56 0.45 7.99 -9.82
CA ILE A 56 1.02 7.82 -8.48
C ILE A 56 2.24 8.72 -8.29
N ASN A 57 3.14 8.78 -9.26
CA ASN A 57 4.33 9.64 -9.17
C ASN A 57 3.96 11.12 -9.10
N GLU A 58 2.94 11.56 -9.83
CA GLU A 58 2.42 12.92 -9.71
C GLU A 58 1.91 13.22 -8.29
N LYS A 59 1.19 12.25 -7.70
CA LYS A 59 0.68 12.39 -6.34
C LYS A 59 1.81 12.44 -5.32
N ILE A 60 2.82 11.60 -5.49
CA ILE A 60 4.00 11.59 -4.61
C ILE A 60 4.70 12.96 -4.65
N ALA A 61 4.86 13.55 -5.84
CA ALA A 61 5.46 14.87 -5.99
C ALA A 61 4.65 15.96 -5.27
N THR A 62 3.31 15.89 -5.36
CA THR A 62 2.42 16.79 -4.62
C THR A 62 2.59 16.65 -3.11
N TRP A 63 2.67 15.41 -2.63
CA TRP A 63 2.85 15.12 -1.20
C TRP A 63 4.17 15.68 -0.66
N GLN A 64 5.23 15.64 -1.45
CA GLN A 64 6.54 16.18 -1.03
C GLN A 64 6.47 17.65 -0.66
N ASP A 65 5.63 18.43 -1.34
CA ASP A 65 5.40 19.84 -1.01
C ASP A 65 4.73 20.03 0.36
N GLU A 66 4.10 18.97 0.87
CA GLU A 66 3.43 18.94 2.17
C GLU A 66 4.23 18.17 3.22
N ASP A 67 5.48 17.82 2.93
CA ASP A 67 6.34 16.99 3.77
C ASP A 67 5.73 15.60 4.04
N ILE A 68 4.99 15.08 3.08
CA ILE A 68 4.44 13.72 3.11
C ILE A 68 5.27 12.87 2.15
N TYR A 69 5.71 11.71 2.61
CA TYR A 69 6.60 10.84 1.86
C TYR A 69 5.91 9.53 1.49
N PHE A 70 6.26 9.01 0.31
CA PHE A 70 5.74 7.73 -0.15
C PHE A 70 6.05 6.63 0.86
N ALA A 71 5.02 5.91 1.31
CA ALA A 71 5.13 4.91 2.37
C ALA A 71 4.85 3.48 1.89
N GLY A 72 4.42 3.31 0.64
CA GLY A 72 4.11 2.00 0.09
C GLY A 72 2.80 1.98 -0.68
N LEU A 73 2.39 0.78 -1.05
CA LEU A 73 1.15 0.54 -1.79
C LEU A 73 0.26 -0.41 -1.00
N VAL A 74 -1.03 -0.09 -0.97
CA VAL A 74 -2.06 -1.01 -0.49
C VAL A 74 -2.78 -1.61 -1.69
N HIS A 75 -3.14 -2.90 -1.62
CA HIS A 75 -3.95 -3.52 -2.65
C HIS A 75 -4.86 -4.59 -2.05
N SER A 76 -5.87 -5.00 -2.80
CA SER A 76 -6.80 -6.04 -2.38
C SER A 76 -6.45 -7.37 -3.03
N HIS A 77 -6.76 -8.46 -2.32
CA HIS A 77 -6.69 -9.81 -2.82
C HIS A 77 -8.08 -10.47 -2.77
N PRO A 78 -8.39 -11.37 -3.72
CA PRO A 78 -9.65 -12.11 -3.68
C PRO A 78 -9.63 -13.23 -2.65
N ASN A 79 -10.82 -13.74 -2.34
CA ASN A 79 -11.02 -14.99 -1.58
C ASN A 79 -10.36 -15.01 -0.19
N GLY A 80 -10.23 -13.85 0.46
CA GLY A 80 -9.66 -13.77 1.79
C GLY A 80 -8.15 -14.06 1.85
N CYS A 81 -7.46 -14.08 0.72
CA CYS A 81 -6.01 -14.33 0.68
C CYS A 81 -5.23 -13.13 1.22
N ASP A 82 -4.63 -13.28 2.38
CA ASP A 82 -3.89 -12.21 3.05
C ASP A 82 -2.36 -12.33 2.89
N GLN A 83 -1.90 -13.18 1.97
CA GLN A 83 -0.47 -13.39 1.73
C GLN A 83 -0.02 -12.70 0.46
N LEU A 84 1.21 -12.19 0.47
CA LEU A 84 1.84 -11.63 -0.72
C LEU A 84 2.12 -12.75 -1.72
N SER A 85 1.83 -12.49 -3.00
CA SER A 85 2.17 -13.41 -4.08
C SER A 85 3.63 -13.24 -4.49
N VAL A 86 4.13 -14.15 -5.33
CA VAL A 86 5.47 -14.02 -5.91
C VAL A 86 5.56 -12.75 -6.76
N GLU A 87 4.49 -12.45 -7.50
CA GLU A 87 4.40 -11.23 -8.30
C GLU A 87 4.43 -9.97 -7.43
N ASP A 88 3.76 -10.02 -6.28
CA ASP A 88 3.81 -8.91 -5.31
C ASP A 88 5.24 -8.67 -4.84
N GLU A 89 5.95 -9.71 -4.45
CA GLU A 89 7.35 -9.60 -3.99
C GLU A 89 8.27 -9.08 -5.09
N THR A 90 8.07 -9.51 -6.32
CA THR A 90 8.82 -9.02 -7.47
C THR A 90 8.58 -7.52 -7.69
N SER A 91 7.32 -7.09 -7.57
CA SER A 91 6.93 -5.68 -7.70
C SER A 91 7.53 -4.83 -6.58
N ILE A 92 7.54 -5.35 -5.35
CA ILE A 92 8.14 -4.66 -4.20
C ILE A 92 9.64 -4.44 -4.44
N LYS A 93 10.34 -5.47 -4.89
CA LYS A 93 11.77 -5.36 -5.22
C LYS A 93 12.01 -4.31 -6.30
N ALA A 94 11.18 -4.29 -7.33
CA ALA A 94 11.30 -3.32 -8.43
C ALA A 94 11.13 -1.88 -7.93
N ILE A 95 10.23 -1.64 -6.98
CA ILE A 95 10.04 -0.31 -6.38
C ILE A 95 11.32 0.14 -5.66
N PHE A 96 11.92 -0.72 -4.85
CA PHE A 96 13.17 -0.39 -4.15
C PHE A 96 14.34 -0.18 -5.12
N ASP A 97 14.43 -1.00 -6.16
CA ASP A 97 15.48 -0.84 -7.18
C ASP A 97 15.36 0.50 -7.92
N ALA A 98 14.13 0.97 -8.16
CA ALA A 98 13.88 2.25 -8.82
C ALA A 98 14.07 3.45 -7.89
N ALA A 99 13.91 3.26 -6.57
CA ALA A 99 13.96 4.33 -5.57
C ALA A 99 14.94 3.97 -4.46
N GLN A 100 16.23 3.91 -4.78
CA GLN A 100 17.28 3.39 -3.88
C GLN A 100 17.47 4.19 -2.59
N PHE A 101 16.96 5.42 -2.53
CA PHE A 101 17.00 6.22 -1.31
C PHE A 101 15.93 5.80 -0.29
N ILE A 102 14.97 4.96 -0.67
CA ILE A 102 13.95 4.43 0.22
C ILE A 102 14.45 3.11 0.80
N SER A 103 14.43 2.97 2.12
CA SER A 103 14.92 1.76 2.80
C SER A 103 13.82 0.88 3.39
N ARG A 104 12.60 1.42 3.54
CA ARG A 104 11.47 0.66 4.05
C ARG A 104 10.15 1.19 3.50
N LEU A 105 9.20 0.27 3.28
CA LEU A 105 7.87 0.56 2.79
C LEU A 105 6.87 -0.38 3.46
N TYR A 106 5.60 0.01 3.46
CA TYR A 106 4.50 -0.83 3.92
C TYR A 106 3.64 -1.28 2.75
N PHE A 107 3.18 -2.53 2.80
CA PHE A 107 2.34 -3.12 1.78
C PHE A 107 1.14 -3.81 2.42
N PRO A 108 0.11 -3.04 2.79
CA PRO A 108 -1.11 -3.63 3.32
C PRO A 108 -1.87 -4.39 2.23
N ILE A 109 -2.45 -5.52 2.63
CA ILE A 109 -3.38 -6.29 1.81
C ILE A 109 -4.76 -6.18 2.44
N VAL A 110 -5.75 -5.80 1.64
CA VAL A 110 -7.15 -5.74 2.06
C VAL A 110 -7.86 -6.96 1.51
N THR A 111 -8.52 -7.70 2.38
CA THR A 111 -9.28 -8.90 2.01
C THR A 111 -10.72 -8.77 2.48
N SER A 112 -11.62 -9.42 1.76
CA SER A 112 -13.03 -9.52 2.13
C SER A 112 -13.42 -10.98 2.16
N LEU A 113 -13.96 -11.40 3.31
CA LEU A 113 -14.43 -12.77 3.50
C LEU A 113 -15.64 -12.74 4.45
N ASP A 114 -16.74 -13.41 4.07
CA ASP A 114 -17.96 -13.48 4.88
C ASP A 114 -18.47 -12.08 5.31
N ASN A 115 -18.46 -11.12 4.38
CA ASN A 115 -18.87 -9.72 4.59
C ASN A 115 -18.01 -8.95 5.59
N LYS A 116 -16.83 -9.49 5.93
CA LYS A 116 -15.84 -8.79 6.75
C LYS A 116 -14.69 -8.33 5.90
N VAL A 117 -14.29 -7.07 6.09
CA VAL A 117 -13.12 -6.50 5.43
C VAL A 117 -11.99 -6.44 6.46
N LEU A 118 -10.86 -7.04 6.11
CA LEU A 118 -9.69 -7.12 6.98
C LEU A 118 -8.48 -6.54 6.26
N MET A 119 -7.56 -5.98 7.03
CA MET A 119 -6.30 -5.48 6.52
C MET A 119 -5.13 -6.19 7.21
N THR A 120 -4.22 -6.72 6.41
CA THR A 120 -2.98 -7.34 6.86
C THR A 120 -1.82 -6.51 6.34
N VAL A 121 -0.89 -6.12 7.20
CA VAL A 121 0.19 -5.22 6.82
C VAL A 121 1.51 -5.97 6.76
N TYR A 122 2.21 -5.82 5.63
CA TYR A 122 3.58 -6.29 5.45
C TYR A 122 4.52 -5.09 5.42
N LYS A 123 5.65 -5.22 6.10
CA LYS A 123 6.71 -4.22 6.08
C LYS A 123 7.89 -4.80 5.32
N ALA A 124 8.32 -4.09 4.29
CA ALA A 124 9.48 -4.45 3.50
C ALA A 124 10.63 -3.52 3.81
N LYS A 125 11.81 -4.09 3.99
CA LYS A 125 13.07 -3.36 4.16
C LYS A 125 14.02 -3.79 3.06
N TYR A 126 14.72 -2.82 2.51
CA TYR A 126 15.73 -3.07 1.48
C TYR A 126 17.04 -2.45 1.93
N LYS A 127 18.02 -3.28 2.21
CA LYS A 127 19.29 -2.85 2.76
C LYS A 127 20.42 -3.67 2.14
N ARG A 128 21.39 -2.98 1.55
CA ARG A 128 22.57 -3.61 0.93
C ARG A 128 22.21 -4.67 -0.12
N GLY A 129 21.22 -4.35 -0.97
CA GLY A 129 20.74 -5.25 -2.01
C GLY A 129 19.90 -6.43 -1.51
N ARG A 130 19.54 -6.43 -0.23
CA ARG A 130 18.78 -7.52 0.39
C ARG A 130 17.38 -7.06 0.78
N LEU A 131 16.36 -7.74 0.23
CA LEU A 131 14.96 -7.50 0.55
C LEU A 131 14.53 -8.40 1.71
N SER A 132 13.90 -7.81 2.71
CA SER A 132 13.31 -8.51 3.86
C SER A 132 11.87 -8.06 4.02
N ILE A 133 10.93 -9.01 4.03
CA ILE A 133 9.50 -8.73 4.16
C ILE A 133 8.96 -9.51 5.34
N LYS A 134 8.19 -8.84 6.22
CA LYS A 134 7.53 -9.51 7.33
C LYS A 134 6.19 -8.89 7.63
N LYS A 135 5.26 -9.71 8.13
CA LYS A 135 3.98 -9.24 8.65
C LYS A 135 4.22 -8.41 9.92
N VAL A 136 3.55 -7.27 10.02
CA VAL A 136 3.63 -6.40 11.19
C VAL A 136 2.22 -6.01 11.66
N ARG A 137 2.12 -5.62 12.93
CA ARG A 137 0.88 -5.08 13.48
C ARG A 137 0.68 -3.65 13.00
N TYR A 138 -0.56 -3.21 12.96
CA TYR A 138 -0.87 -1.82 12.72
C TYR A 138 -1.79 -1.30 13.82
N ARG A 139 -1.77 0.00 14.01
CA ARG A 139 -2.57 0.69 15.01
C ARG A 139 -3.20 1.93 14.41
N ILE A 140 -4.50 2.09 14.62
CA ILE A 140 -5.20 3.30 14.22
C ILE A 140 -4.96 4.36 15.29
N VAL A 141 -4.56 5.56 14.85
CA VAL A 141 -4.27 6.68 15.73
C VAL A 141 -5.15 7.87 15.38
N SER A 142 -5.44 8.70 16.38
CA SER A 142 -6.16 9.96 16.15
C SER A 142 -5.25 11.00 15.50
N GLU A 143 -5.86 11.88 14.74
CA GLU A 143 -5.13 13.00 14.12
C GLU A 143 -4.91 14.14 15.08
#